data_2c7afdfe8a407c07a97605b31ee83116
#
_entry.id   2c7afdfe8a407c07a97605b31ee83116
#
_cell.length_a   1.000
_cell.length_b   1.000
_cell.length_c   1.000
_cell.angle_alpha   90.00
_cell.angle_beta   90.00
_cell.angle_gamma   90.00
#
_symmetry.space_group_name_H-M   'P 1'
#
loop_
_entity.id
_entity.type
_entity.pdbx_description
1 polymer ?
#
loop_
_entity_poly.entity_id
_entity_poly.type
_entity_poly.pdbx_seq_one_letter_code
_entity_poly.pdbx_strand_id
1 'polypeptide(L)'
;MEIDFFAYSRRIIEKDKEEGHFEAAHNREMALRCFVNFLGKEELSLNELTPELMVKFEEWLNTKGRKQSTTRLYLYQISSVYNIAVKEGIVPKLKLLKGVKVALPAKKERELLSVDELRRMRYADLSDSIPQTFARDMFFFCIYGRGISFTDLANIKKTDIKGFTLTYISQIPGLPRITVQWDAAMQEIADRYPSDSEFLFPFIKSTDMQMADCEVKRVRQNVMRAFKRIATRCNLSVVPSMGMVKDIYQRA
;
A
#
# COMPACT_ATOMS: atom_id res chain seq x y z
N MET A 1 25.56 -25.54 -11.22
CA MET A 1 24.81 -24.85 -12.30
C MET A 1 24.69 -23.38 -11.89
N GLU A 2 25.19 -22.47 -12.69
CA GLU A 2 25.00 -21.04 -12.40
C GLU A 2 23.56 -20.65 -12.72
N ILE A 3 22.87 -20.08 -11.72
CA ILE A 3 21.49 -19.64 -11.88
C ILE A 3 21.50 -18.14 -12.17
N ASP A 4 20.88 -17.76 -13.28
CA ASP A 4 20.72 -16.37 -13.65
C ASP A 4 19.75 -15.65 -12.70
N PHE A 5 20.19 -14.50 -12.16
CA PHE A 5 19.44 -13.70 -11.21
C PHE A 5 18.14 -13.12 -11.80
N PHE A 6 18.18 -12.71 -13.08
CA PHE A 6 17.00 -12.08 -13.70
C PHE A 6 15.92 -13.12 -13.98
N ALA A 7 16.30 -14.30 -14.50
CA ALA A 7 15.36 -15.40 -14.70
C ALA A 7 14.76 -15.87 -13.37
N TYR A 8 15.58 -15.99 -12.32
CA TYR A 8 15.15 -16.34 -10.98
C TYR A 8 14.18 -15.29 -10.40
N SER A 9 14.50 -14.00 -10.57
CA SER A 9 13.64 -12.91 -10.12
C SER A 9 12.28 -12.91 -10.81
N ARG A 10 12.25 -13.14 -12.13
CA ARG A 10 10.98 -13.23 -12.89
C ARG A 10 10.10 -14.36 -12.38
N ARG A 11 10.66 -15.52 -12.04
CA ARG A 11 9.93 -16.65 -11.43
C ARG A 11 9.25 -16.24 -10.12
N ILE A 12 9.97 -15.50 -9.25
CA ILE A 12 9.42 -15.02 -7.98
C ILE A 12 8.31 -14.00 -8.24
N ILE A 13 8.47 -13.10 -9.20
CA ILE A 13 7.47 -12.10 -9.58
C ILE A 13 6.17 -12.77 -10.05
N GLU A 14 6.28 -13.80 -10.90
CA GLU A 14 5.09 -14.54 -11.35
C GLU A 14 4.41 -15.26 -10.20
N LYS A 15 5.16 -15.91 -9.32
CA LYS A 15 4.62 -16.51 -8.09
C LYS A 15 3.88 -15.50 -7.22
N ASP A 16 4.43 -14.29 -7.03
CA ASP A 16 3.73 -13.24 -6.28
C ASP A 16 2.40 -12.86 -6.93
N LYS A 17 2.34 -12.81 -8.27
CA LYS A 17 1.09 -12.51 -9.00
C LYS A 17 0.06 -13.62 -8.82
N GLU A 18 0.48 -14.88 -8.92
CA GLU A 18 -0.38 -16.06 -8.71
C GLU A 18 -0.95 -16.09 -7.29
N GLU A 19 -0.16 -15.67 -6.30
CA GLU A 19 -0.57 -15.58 -4.89
C GLU A 19 -1.36 -14.30 -4.57
N GLY A 20 -1.60 -13.41 -5.55
CA GLY A 20 -2.32 -12.15 -5.36
C GLY A 20 -1.49 -11.03 -4.72
N HIS A 21 -0.18 -11.20 -4.60
CA HIS A 21 0.75 -10.21 -4.03
C HIS A 21 1.17 -9.16 -5.06
N PHE A 22 0.21 -8.54 -5.76
CA PHE A 22 0.45 -7.64 -6.91
C PHE A 22 1.32 -6.42 -6.60
N GLU A 23 1.25 -5.87 -5.40
CA GLU A 23 2.11 -4.74 -5.01
C GLU A 23 3.57 -5.18 -4.84
N ALA A 24 3.80 -6.36 -4.26
CA ALA A 24 5.14 -6.94 -4.12
C ALA A 24 5.73 -7.26 -5.50
N ALA A 25 4.96 -7.90 -6.37
CA ALA A 25 5.33 -8.20 -7.76
C ALA A 25 5.72 -6.92 -8.51
N HIS A 26 4.88 -5.89 -8.47
CA HIS A 26 5.14 -4.59 -9.12
C HIS A 26 6.43 -3.94 -8.60
N ASN A 27 6.62 -3.90 -7.28
CA ASN A 27 7.82 -3.31 -6.68
C ASN A 27 9.10 -4.06 -7.08
N ARG A 28 9.05 -5.40 -7.18
CA ARG A 28 10.16 -6.22 -7.69
C ARG A 28 10.42 -5.97 -9.16
N GLU A 29 9.40 -5.89 -10.00
CA GLU A 29 9.54 -5.57 -11.43
C GLU A 29 10.23 -4.21 -11.63
N MET A 30 9.80 -3.19 -10.88
CA MET A 30 10.39 -1.85 -10.98
C MET A 30 11.85 -1.83 -10.53
N ALA A 31 12.17 -2.53 -9.45
CA ALA A 31 13.54 -2.67 -8.98
C ALA A 31 14.42 -3.42 -9.98
N LEU A 32 13.91 -4.54 -10.53
CA LEU A 32 14.61 -5.36 -11.52
C LEU A 32 14.91 -4.58 -12.79
N ARG A 33 13.91 -3.86 -13.35
CA ARG A 33 14.08 -2.99 -14.50
C ARG A 33 15.13 -1.91 -14.26
N CYS A 34 15.11 -1.33 -13.07
CA CYS A 34 16.08 -0.31 -12.69
C CYS A 34 17.49 -0.90 -12.56
N PHE A 35 17.62 -2.14 -12.08
CA PHE A 35 18.88 -2.84 -11.94
C PHE A 35 19.47 -3.26 -13.28
N VAL A 36 18.63 -3.71 -14.24
CA VAL A 36 19.03 -3.93 -15.64
C VAL A 36 19.64 -2.65 -16.24
N ASN A 37 18.96 -1.51 -16.06
CA ASN A 37 19.45 -0.22 -16.57
C ASN A 37 20.79 0.20 -15.93
N PHE A 38 21.05 -0.18 -14.71
CA PHE A 38 22.32 0.05 -14.02
C PHE A 38 23.45 -0.83 -14.60
N LEU A 39 23.16 -2.13 -14.79
CA LEU A 39 24.15 -3.09 -15.28
C LEU A 39 24.40 -2.97 -16.80
N GLY A 40 23.44 -2.48 -17.57
CA GLY A 40 23.46 -2.46 -19.03
C GLY A 40 23.34 -3.84 -19.67
N LYS A 41 23.00 -4.87 -18.90
CA LYS A 41 22.81 -6.26 -19.36
C LYS A 41 21.70 -6.96 -18.56
N GLU A 42 21.10 -8.00 -19.14
CA GLU A 42 20.06 -8.83 -18.53
C GLU A 42 20.55 -10.22 -18.10
N GLU A 43 21.85 -10.38 -17.94
CA GLU A 43 22.50 -11.61 -17.49
C GLU A 43 23.37 -11.30 -16.28
N LEU A 44 23.14 -12.00 -15.19
CA LEU A 44 23.93 -11.91 -13.97
C LEU A 44 23.78 -13.20 -13.17
N SER A 45 24.87 -13.86 -12.82
CA SER A 45 24.82 -14.99 -11.91
C SER A 45 24.38 -14.52 -10.49
N LEU A 46 23.58 -15.32 -9.81
CA LEU A 46 23.24 -15.07 -8.38
C LEU A 46 24.51 -14.95 -7.51
N ASN A 47 25.61 -15.63 -7.89
CA ASN A 47 26.88 -15.54 -7.17
C ASN A 47 27.63 -14.22 -7.41
N GLU A 48 27.33 -13.49 -8.48
CA GLU A 48 27.91 -12.17 -8.76
C GLU A 48 27.24 -11.04 -7.97
N LEU A 49 26.09 -11.32 -7.31
CA LEU A 49 25.46 -10.36 -6.40
C LEU A 49 26.29 -10.24 -5.13
N THR A 50 27.04 -9.15 -5.01
CA THR A 50 27.93 -8.86 -3.88
C THR A 50 27.51 -7.58 -3.15
N PRO A 51 27.92 -7.37 -1.91
CA PRO A 51 27.71 -6.10 -1.21
C PRO A 51 28.29 -4.90 -1.96
N GLU A 52 29.44 -5.07 -2.61
CA GLU A 52 30.12 -4.02 -3.39
C GLU A 52 29.29 -3.61 -4.61
N LEU A 53 28.64 -4.57 -5.27
CA LEU A 53 27.73 -4.30 -6.39
C LEU A 53 26.51 -3.52 -5.92
N MET A 54 25.98 -3.84 -4.73
CA MET A 54 24.84 -3.12 -4.15
C MET A 54 25.18 -1.68 -3.76
N VAL A 55 26.38 -1.44 -3.27
CA VAL A 55 26.88 -0.07 -3.00
C VAL A 55 26.99 0.73 -4.31
N LYS A 56 27.54 0.16 -5.38
CA LYS A 56 27.60 0.81 -6.70
C LYS A 56 26.21 1.11 -7.25
N PHE A 57 25.26 0.20 -7.05
CA PHE A 57 23.87 0.43 -7.44
C PHE A 57 23.22 1.57 -6.67
N GLU A 58 23.45 1.66 -5.35
CA GLU A 58 23.02 2.79 -4.53
C GLU A 58 23.57 4.12 -5.06
N GLU A 59 24.88 4.19 -5.29
CA GLU A 59 25.53 5.38 -5.82
C GLU A 59 24.94 5.79 -7.17
N TRP A 60 24.74 4.84 -8.08
CA TRP A 60 24.12 5.10 -9.37
C TRP A 60 22.67 5.60 -9.22
N LEU A 61 21.86 5.05 -8.32
CA LEU A 61 20.51 5.54 -8.04
C LEU A 61 20.51 6.99 -7.54
N ASN A 62 21.49 7.35 -6.70
CA ASN A 62 21.66 8.70 -6.20
C ASN A 62 22.05 9.68 -7.32
N THR A 63 22.93 9.28 -8.28
CA THR A 63 23.25 10.13 -9.45
C THR A 63 22.04 10.37 -10.35
N LYS A 64 21.06 9.46 -10.37
CA LYS A 64 19.78 9.62 -11.11
C LYS A 64 18.75 10.47 -10.35
N GLY A 65 19.10 11.08 -9.22
CA GLY A 65 18.21 11.93 -8.43
C GLY A 65 17.01 11.19 -7.82
N ARG A 66 17.13 9.86 -7.60
CA ARG A 66 16.06 9.10 -6.98
C ARG A 66 15.88 9.48 -5.52
N LYS A 67 14.62 9.53 -5.06
CA LYS A 67 14.32 9.77 -3.65
C LYS A 67 14.91 8.65 -2.80
N GLN A 68 15.42 8.96 -1.63
CA GLN A 68 15.99 8.01 -0.66
C GLN A 68 15.06 6.82 -0.38
N SER A 69 13.73 7.08 -0.27
CA SER A 69 12.73 6.02 -0.08
C SER A 69 12.66 5.05 -1.27
N THR A 70 12.79 5.56 -2.50
CA THR A 70 12.80 4.73 -3.72
C THR A 70 14.09 3.93 -3.83
N THR A 71 15.24 4.58 -3.59
CA THR A 71 16.56 3.91 -3.58
C THR A 71 16.53 2.74 -2.59
N ARG A 72 16.04 2.99 -1.38
CA ARG A 72 15.89 1.96 -0.36
C ARG A 72 14.98 0.82 -0.82
N LEU A 73 13.81 1.15 -1.38
CA LEU A 73 12.87 0.15 -1.87
C LEU A 73 13.55 -0.79 -2.86
N TYR A 74 14.27 -0.25 -3.85
CA TYR A 74 14.91 -1.06 -4.88
C TYR A 74 16.01 -1.96 -4.33
N LEU A 75 16.87 -1.43 -3.46
CA LEU A 75 17.91 -2.21 -2.79
C LEU A 75 17.33 -3.37 -1.97
N TYR A 76 16.24 -3.11 -1.23
CA TYR A 76 15.56 -4.16 -0.46
C TYR A 76 14.88 -5.20 -1.33
N GLN A 77 14.30 -4.82 -2.48
CA GLN A 77 13.69 -5.78 -3.40
C GLN A 77 14.74 -6.73 -3.99
N ILE A 78 15.89 -6.21 -4.45
CA ILE A 78 17.00 -7.06 -4.94
C ILE A 78 17.51 -7.99 -3.83
N SER A 79 17.75 -7.44 -2.64
CA SER A 79 18.20 -8.23 -1.47
C SER A 79 17.17 -9.28 -1.05
N SER A 80 15.87 -8.98 -1.16
CA SER A 80 14.79 -9.93 -0.85
C SER A 80 14.84 -11.15 -1.75
N VAL A 81 15.02 -10.97 -3.06
CA VAL A 81 15.17 -12.06 -4.03
C VAL A 81 16.38 -12.93 -3.68
N TYR A 82 17.53 -12.31 -3.38
CA TYR A 82 18.72 -13.03 -2.96
C TYR A 82 18.47 -13.87 -1.68
N ASN A 83 17.77 -13.29 -0.69
CA ASN A 83 17.46 -13.99 0.56
C ASN A 83 16.51 -15.17 0.34
N ILE A 84 15.66 -15.14 -0.68
CA ILE A 84 14.83 -16.30 -1.07
C ILE A 84 15.75 -17.40 -1.60
N ALA A 85 16.70 -17.07 -2.48
CA ALA A 85 17.68 -18.03 -3.00
C ALA A 85 18.56 -18.63 -1.88
N VAL A 86 18.91 -17.85 -0.85
CA VAL A 86 19.61 -18.36 0.34
C VAL A 86 18.74 -19.37 1.09
N LYS A 87 17.44 -19.08 1.28
CA LYS A 87 16.50 -20.02 1.95
C LYS A 87 16.29 -21.31 1.16
N GLU A 88 16.34 -21.23 -0.17
CA GLU A 88 16.27 -22.40 -1.06
C GLU A 88 17.61 -23.16 -1.15
N GLY A 89 18.67 -22.71 -0.48
CA GLY A 89 19.99 -23.34 -0.48
C GLY A 89 20.79 -23.17 -1.78
N ILE A 90 20.38 -22.22 -2.65
CA ILE A 90 20.97 -21.97 -3.96
C ILE A 90 22.30 -21.21 -3.83
N VAL A 91 22.36 -20.24 -2.92
CA VAL A 91 23.53 -19.38 -2.69
C VAL A 91 23.84 -19.26 -1.20
N PRO A 92 25.11 -18.98 -0.84
CA PRO A 92 25.48 -18.81 0.57
C PRO A 92 24.85 -17.54 1.14
N LYS A 93 24.68 -17.52 2.47
CA LYS A 93 24.16 -16.35 3.19
C LYS A 93 25.18 -15.21 3.20
N LEU A 94 24.86 -14.11 2.51
CA LEU A 94 25.63 -12.87 2.53
C LEU A 94 24.78 -11.72 3.09
N LYS A 95 25.43 -10.77 3.76
CA LYS A 95 24.82 -9.49 4.13
C LYS A 95 24.89 -8.53 2.93
N LEU A 96 24.04 -8.76 1.94
CA LEU A 96 24.09 -8.08 0.64
C LEU A 96 24.03 -6.55 0.75
N LEU A 97 23.36 -5.99 1.77
CA LEU A 97 23.29 -4.55 2.00
C LEU A 97 24.37 -4.01 2.96
N LYS A 98 25.46 -4.78 3.19
CA LYS A 98 26.59 -4.29 3.97
C LYS A 98 27.27 -3.15 3.20
N GLY A 99 27.47 -2.00 3.87
CA GLY A 99 28.09 -0.81 3.27
C GLY A 99 27.14 0.14 2.55
N VAL A 100 25.90 -0.25 2.33
CA VAL A 100 24.84 0.61 1.78
C VAL A 100 24.51 1.70 2.82
N LYS A 101 24.48 2.98 2.39
CA LYS A 101 24.35 4.17 3.24
C LYS A 101 22.92 4.70 3.36
N VAL A 102 21.96 4.13 2.61
CA VAL A 102 20.56 4.60 2.67
C VAL A 102 20.01 4.46 4.08
N ALA A 103 20.02 5.57 4.81
CA ALA A 103 19.45 5.65 6.14
C ALA A 103 17.96 5.29 6.13
N LEU A 104 17.51 4.66 7.22
CA LEU A 104 16.08 4.62 7.53
C LEU A 104 15.61 6.08 7.60
N PRO A 105 14.59 6.50 6.83
CA PRO A 105 14.03 7.82 7.06
C PRO A 105 13.63 7.89 8.53
N ALA A 106 14.09 8.94 9.22
CA ALA A 106 13.55 9.24 10.53
C ALA A 106 12.02 9.18 10.42
N LYS A 107 11.36 8.49 11.34
CA LYS A 107 9.90 8.42 11.38
C LYS A 107 9.40 9.84 11.59
N LYS A 108 9.16 10.57 10.48
CA LYS A 108 8.51 11.88 10.57
C LYS A 108 7.14 11.64 11.18
N GLU A 109 6.86 12.31 12.28
CA GLU A 109 5.50 12.38 12.79
C GLU A 109 4.63 12.95 11.66
N ARG A 110 3.56 12.23 11.36
CA ARG A 110 2.61 12.68 10.35
C ARG A 110 1.78 13.81 10.97
N GLU A 111 1.75 14.95 10.29
CA GLU A 111 0.79 15.99 10.62
C GLU A 111 -0.63 15.43 10.46
N LEU A 112 -1.44 15.59 11.48
CA LEU A 112 -2.82 15.12 11.49
C LEU A 112 -3.76 16.32 11.52
N LEU A 113 -4.99 16.09 11.03
CA LEU A 113 -6.06 17.07 11.17
C LEU A 113 -6.42 17.28 12.63
N SER A 114 -6.65 18.52 13.03
CA SER A 114 -7.20 18.87 14.33
C SER A 114 -8.68 18.45 14.44
N VAL A 115 -9.21 18.41 15.65
CA VAL A 115 -10.63 18.09 15.91
C VAL A 115 -11.55 19.06 15.16
N ASP A 116 -11.21 20.35 15.14
CA ASP A 116 -12.01 21.35 14.43
C ASP A 116 -11.95 21.19 12.90
N GLU A 117 -10.81 20.77 12.36
CA GLU A 117 -10.69 20.46 10.93
C GLU A 117 -11.48 19.22 10.56
N LEU A 118 -11.44 18.17 11.40
CA LEU A 118 -12.27 16.98 11.23
C LEU A 118 -13.74 17.34 11.26
N ARG A 119 -14.16 18.22 12.19
CA ARG A 119 -15.54 18.71 12.28
C ARG A 119 -15.94 19.49 11.02
N ARG A 120 -15.10 20.44 10.56
CA ARG A 120 -15.35 21.16 9.30
C ARG A 120 -15.48 20.21 8.11
N MET A 121 -14.59 19.24 8.00
CA MET A 121 -14.64 18.23 6.93
C MET A 121 -15.89 17.35 7.02
N ARG A 122 -16.30 16.93 8.24
CA ARG A 122 -17.47 16.05 8.45
C ARG A 122 -18.77 16.71 8.04
N TYR A 123 -18.93 18.00 8.35
CA TYR A 123 -20.16 18.75 8.13
C TYR A 123 -20.11 19.67 6.92
N ALA A 124 -19.05 19.62 6.12
CA ALA A 124 -18.97 20.37 4.87
C ALA A 124 -20.10 19.97 3.93
N ASP A 125 -20.75 20.96 3.33
CA ASP A 125 -21.65 20.69 2.20
C ASP A 125 -20.82 20.37 0.97
N LEU A 126 -20.86 19.12 0.55
CA LEU A 126 -20.18 18.57 -0.64
C LEU A 126 -21.17 17.97 -1.63
N SER A 127 -22.47 18.32 -1.50
CA SER A 127 -23.57 17.74 -2.30
C SER A 127 -23.40 17.98 -3.80
N ASP A 128 -22.70 19.01 -4.19
CA ASP A 128 -22.35 19.35 -5.57
C ASP A 128 -21.21 18.46 -6.16
N SER A 129 -20.60 17.58 -5.36
CA SER A 129 -19.46 16.77 -5.78
C SER A 129 -19.50 15.35 -5.23
N ILE A 130 -20.07 14.43 -5.98
CA ILE A 130 -20.11 13.00 -5.64
C ILE A 130 -18.71 12.46 -5.24
N PRO A 131 -17.59 12.74 -5.98
CA PRO A 131 -16.29 12.24 -5.58
C PRO A 131 -15.80 12.77 -4.23
N GLN A 132 -16.11 14.01 -3.86
CA GLN A 132 -15.71 14.58 -2.58
C GLN A 132 -16.55 14.02 -1.44
N THR A 133 -17.87 13.91 -1.63
CA THR A 133 -18.77 13.26 -0.66
C THR A 133 -18.32 11.82 -0.39
N PHE A 134 -18.07 11.05 -1.44
CA PHE A 134 -17.58 9.68 -1.33
C PHE A 134 -16.24 9.58 -0.55
N ALA A 135 -15.27 10.42 -0.90
CA ALA A 135 -13.96 10.39 -0.24
C ALA A 135 -14.06 10.75 1.26
N ARG A 136 -14.87 11.77 1.60
CA ARG A 136 -15.17 12.13 2.98
C ARG A 136 -15.80 10.96 3.74
N ASP A 137 -16.81 10.36 3.15
CA ASP A 137 -17.58 9.29 3.79
C ASP A 137 -16.71 8.04 4.02
N MET A 138 -15.87 7.66 3.06
CA MET A 138 -14.92 6.57 3.24
C MET A 138 -13.89 6.87 4.33
N PHE A 139 -13.44 8.11 4.44
CA PHE A 139 -12.52 8.53 5.49
C PHE A 139 -13.14 8.39 6.89
N PHE A 140 -14.36 8.90 7.07
CA PHE A 140 -15.06 8.81 8.36
C PHE A 140 -15.52 7.40 8.67
N PHE A 141 -15.94 6.61 7.68
CA PHE A 141 -16.22 5.19 7.89
C PHE A 141 -15.02 4.46 8.48
N CYS A 142 -13.83 4.72 7.94
CA CYS A 142 -12.60 4.11 8.46
C CYS A 142 -12.25 4.58 9.88
N ILE A 143 -12.57 5.84 10.26
CA ILE A 143 -12.39 6.33 11.63
C ILE A 143 -13.37 5.62 12.58
N TYR A 144 -14.64 5.53 12.22
CA TYR A 144 -15.67 4.83 13.02
C TYR A 144 -15.34 3.35 13.19
N GLY A 145 -14.80 2.74 12.14
CA GLY A 145 -14.29 1.38 12.16
C GLY A 145 -12.94 1.19 12.88
N ARG A 146 -12.55 2.14 13.76
CA ARG A 146 -11.32 2.08 14.57
C ARG A 146 -10.03 2.05 13.75
N GLY A 147 -10.00 2.79 12.66
CA GLY A 147 -8.80 2.92 11.84
C GLY A 147 -8.65 1.82 10.78
N ILE A 148 -9.76 1.37 10.20
CA ILE A 148 -9.76 0.42 9.07
C ILE A 148 -8.83 0.96 7.97
N SER A 149 -7.91 0.13 7.48
CA SER A 149 -7.08 0.49 6.34
C SER A 149 -7.92 0.56 5.05
N PHE A 150 -7.47 1.34 4.06
CA PHE A 150 -8.19 1.42 2.78
C PHE A 150 -8.24 0.05 2.07
N THR A 151 -7.20 -0.75 2.21
CA THR A 151 -7.15 -2.09 1.63
C THR A 151 -8.13 -3.02 2.32
N ASP A 152 -8.22 -2.96 3.66
CA ASP A 152 -9.20 -3.75 4.41
C ASP A 152 -10.62 -3.30 4.06
N LEU A 153 -10.88 -1.98 4.01
CA LEU A 153 -12.17 -1.42 3.61
C LEU A 153 -12.66 -1.96 2.26
N ALA A 154 -11.75 -2.05 1.29
CA ALA A 154 -12.08 -2.54 -0.04
C ALA A 154 -12.48 -4.03 -0.05
N ASN A 155 -12.02 -4.79 0.93
CA ASN A 155 -12.24 -6.23 1.03
C ASN A 155 -13.29 -6.65 2.08
N ILE A 156 -13.91 -5.69 2.80
CA ILE A 156 -15.02 -5.99 3.72
C ILE A 156 -16.21 -6.52 2.92
N LYS A 157 -16.73 -7.66 3.36
CA LYS A 157 -17.91 -8.28 2.78
C LYS A 157 -19.16 -7.95 3.58
N LYS A 158 -20.32 -7.98 2.94
CA LYS A 158 -21.61 -7.82 3.62
C LYS A 158 -21.82 -8.86 4.72
N THR A 159 -21.28 -10.06 4.52
CA THR A 159 -21.34 -11.16 5.50
C THR A 159 -20.47 -10.98 6.73
N ASP A 160 -19.54 -10.00 6.71
CA ASP A 160 -18.69 -9.66 7.85
C ASP A 160 -19.46 -8.86 8.92
N ILE A 161 -20.63 -8.35 8.56
CA ILE A 161 -21.55 -7.64 9.48
C ILE A 161 -22.55 -8.62 10.05
N LYS A 162 -22.56 -8.78 11.36
CA LYS A 162 -23.52 -9.63 12.09
C LYS A 162 -24.08 -8.88 13.28
N GLY A 163 -25.38 -8.54 13.20
CA GLY A 163 -26.02 -7.71 14.21
C GLY A 163 -25.33 -6.34 14.33
N PHE A 164 -24.84 -6.02 15.53
CA PHE A 164 -24.15 -4.76 15.82
C PHE A 164 -22.62 -4.89 15.73
N THR A 165 -22.10 -5.82 14.96
CA THR A 165 -20.66 -6.10 14.94
C THR A 165 -20.18 -6.32 13.50
N LEU A 166 -19.10 -5.62 13.15
CA LEU A 166 -18.29 -5.90 11.95
C LEU A 166 -17.06 -6.69 12.35
N THR A 167 -16.84 -7.85 11.75
CA THR A 167 -15.67 -8.70 12.02
C THR A 167 -14.99 -9.09 10.72
N TYR A 168 -13.79 -8.64 10.50
CA TYR A 168 -13.03 -8.89 9.26
C TYR A 168 -11.59 -9.34 9.54
N ILE A 169 -10.97 -9.95 8.53
CA ILE A 169 -9.54 -10.32 8.56
C ILE A 169 -8.77 -9.24 7.84
N SER A 170 -7.79 -8.63 8.52
CA SER A 170 -6.93 -7.63 7.89
C SER A 170 -6.09 -8.23 6.78
N GLN A 171 -5.95 -7.49 5.68
CA GLN A 171 -5.04 -7.83 4.59
C GLN A 171 -3.56 -7.57 4.96
N ILE A 172 -3.30 -6.96 6.10
CA ILE A 172 -1.95 -6.76 6.62
C ILE A 172 -1.50 -8.06 7.29
N PRO A 173 -0.42 -8.71 6.79
CA PRO A 173 0.06 -9.97 7.35
C PRO A 173 0.37 -9.86 8.85
N GLY A 174 -0.02 -10.88 9.60
CA GLY A 174 0.25 -11.00 11.04
C GLY A 174 -0.71 -10.23 11.95
N LEU A 175 -1.69 -9.50 11.40
CA LEU A 175 -2.75 -8.93 12.21
C LEU A 175 -3.84 -9.97 12.51
N PRO A 176 -4.37 -9.99 13.74
CA PRO A 176 -5.48 -10.86 14.11
C PRO A 176 -6.77 -10.44 13.40
N ARG A 177 -7.80 -11.28 13.52
CA ARG A 177 -9.17 -10.90 13.17
C ARG A 177 -9.56 -9.67 14.00
N ILE A 178 -10.10 -8.65 13.33
CA ILE A 178 -10.48 -7.38 13.91
C ILE A 178 -12.00 -7.34 14.06
N THR A 179 -12.47 -6.99 15.25
CA THR A 179 -13.89 -6.83 15.57
C THR A 179 -14.14 -5.40 16.02
N VAL A 180 -15.07 -4.74 15.38
CA VAL A 180 -15.51 -3.37 15.72
C VAL A 180 -17.02 -3.32 15.88
N GLN A 181 -17.49 -2.38 16.68
CA GLN A 181 -18.93 -2.14 16.81
C GLN A 181 -19.45 -1.51 15.52
N TRP A 182 -20.54 -2.06 15.00
CA TRP A 182 -21.27 -1.51 13.87
C TRP A 182 -22.30 -0.51 14.40
N ASP A 183 -22.12 0.76 14.11
CA ASP A 183 -22.98 1.83 14.58
C ASP A 183 -23.84 2.45 13.46
N ALA A 184 -24.75 3.33 13.86
CA ALA A 184 -25.68 3.99 12.95
C ALA A 184 -24.95 4.87 11.91
N ALA A 185 -23.81 5.48 12.27
CA ALA A 185 -23.05 6.32 11.34
C ALA A 185 -22.37 5.48 10.24
N MET A 186 -21.90 4.29 10.60
CA MET A 186 -21.36 3.33 9.61
C MET A 186 -22.47 2.81 8.70
N GLN A 187 -23.64 2.49 9.27
CA GLN A 187 -24.80 2.03 8.50
C GLN A 187 -25.25 3.09 7.49
N GLU A 188 -25.42 4.34 7.93
CA GLU A 188 -25.80 5.46 7.06
C GLU A 188 -24.87 5.62 5.86
N ILE A 189 -23.56 5.48 6.09
CA ILE A 189 -22.56 5.54 5.01
C ILE A 189 -22.70 4.33 4.08
N ALA A 190 -22.84 3.12 4.62
CA ALA A 190 -22.99 1.91 3.83
C ALA A 190 -24.23 1.95 2.93
N ASP A 191 -25.37 2.42 3.47
CA ASP A 191 -26.64 2.53 2.72
C ASP A 191 -26.55 3.54 1.56
N ARG A 192 -25.67 4.55 1.68
CA ARG A 192 -25.46 5.55 0.63
C ARG A 192 -24.72 5.00 -0.59
N TYR A 193 -23.93 3.93 -0.39
CA TYR A 193 -23.08 3.35 -1.44
C TYR A 193 -23.31 1.84 -1.59
N PRO A 194 -24.52 1.43 -2.01
CA PRO A 194 -24.83 0.01 -2.18
C PRO A 194 -23.91 -0.64 -3.22
N SER A 195 -23.59 -1.89 -3.00
CA SER A 195 -22.81 -2.72 -3.92
C SER A 195 -23.63 -3.88 -4.42
N ASP A 196 -23.54 -4.21 -5.70
CA ASP A 196 -24.20 -5.40 -6.29
C ASP A 196 -23.39 -6.69 -6.06
N SER A 197 -22.12 -6.55 -5.60
CA SER A 197 -21.24 -7.67 -5.29
C SER A 197 -21.35 -8.12 -3.83
N GLU A 198 -20.55 -9.14 -3.44
CA GLU A 198 -20.43 -9.58 -2.04
C GLU A 198 -19.78 -8.55 -1.12
N PHE A 199 -19.03 -7.60 -1.68
CA PHE A 199 -18.33 -6.57 -0.92
C PHE A 199 -19.29 -5.49 -0.40
N LEU A 200 -18.95 -4.89 0.73
CA LEU A 200 -19.76 -3.85 1.36
C LEU A 200 -19.88 -2.60 0.47
N PHE A 201 -18.78 -2.18 -0.13
CA PHE A 201 -18.71 -1.03 -1.01
C PHE A 201 -18.42 -1.42 -2.46
N PRO A 202 -18.85 -0.62 -3.46
CA PRO A 202 -18.73 -0.95 -4.88
C PRO A 202 -17.32 -0.66 -5.43
N PHE A 203 -16.25 -1.11 -4.73
CA PHE A 203 -14.88 -0.91 -5.15
C PHE A 203 -14.43 -1.98 -6.14
N ILE A 204 -14.85 -3.23 -5.88
CA ILE A 204 -14.48 -4.42 -6.64
C ILE A 204 -15.72 -4.92 -7.38
N LYS A 205 -15.59 -5.03 -8.70
CA LYS A 205 -16.63 -5.55 -9.60
C LYS A 205 -16.17 -6.81 -10.31
N SER A 206 -14.87 -6.94 -10.53
CA SER A 206 -14.27 -8.07 -11.22
C SER A 206 -14.10 -9.27 -10.30
N THR A 207 -14.27 -10.46 -10.83
CA THR A 207 -13.91 -11.72 -10.17
C THR A 207 -12.44 -12.10 -10.40
N ASP A 208 -11.79 -11.47 -11.37
CA ASP A 208 -10.34 -11.62 -11.60
C ASP A 208 -9.55 -10.83 -10.57
N MET A 209 -8.62 -11.48 -9.89
CA MET A 209 -7.84 -10.90 -8.80
C MET A 209 -7.01 -9.68 -9.23
N GLN A 210 -6.39 -9.73 -10.42
CA GLN A 210 -5.55 -8.65 -10.91
C GLN A 210 -6.40 -7.43 -11.29
N MET A 211 -7.54 -7.66 -11.91
CA MET A 211 -8.50 -6.59 -12.23
C MET A 211 -9.08 -5.97 -10.96
N ALA A 212 -9.43 -6.78 -9.97
CA ALA A 212 -9.90 -6.31 -8.66
C ALA A 212 -8.88 -5.40 -7.97
N ASP A 213 -7.60 -5.78 -7.96
CA ASP A 213 -6.50 -4.94 -7.44
C ASP A 213 -6.39 -3.60 -8.20
N CYS A 214 -6.50 -3.64 -9.53
CA CYS A 214 -6.52 -2.42 -10.36
C CYS A 214 -7.72 -1.52 -10.04
N GLU A 215 -8.89 -2.09 -9.82
CA GLU A 215 -10.10 -1.35 -9.44
C GLU A 215 -9.93 -0.65 -8.09
N VAL A 216 -9.44 -1.36 -7.07
CA VAL A 216 -9.14 -0.79 -5.74
C VAL A 216 -8.11 0.33 -5.84
N LYS A 217 -7.03 0.15 -6.60
CA LYS A 217 -6.01 1.19 -6.83
C LYS A 217 -6.61 2.43 -7.50
N ARG A 218 -7.51 2.26 -8.47
CA ARG A 218 -8.22 3.36 -9.14
C ARG A 218 -9.10 4.14 -8.17
N VAL A 219 -9.90 3.44 -7.35
CA VAL A 219 -10.74 4.09 -6.33
C VAL A 219 -9.88 4.86 -5.35
N ARG A 220 -8.79 4.26 -4.85
CA ARG A 220 -7.84 4.92 -3.95
C ARG A 220 -7.26 6.20 -4.54
N GLN A 221 -6.87 6.18 -5.81
CA GLN A 221 -6.36 7.39 -6.50
C GLN A 221 -7.42 8.47 -6.61
N ASN A 222 -8.67 8.12 -6.91
CA ASN A 222 -9.78 9.07 -6.99
C ASN A 222 -10.06 9.71 -5.62
N VAL A 223 -10.09 8.91 -4.56
CA VAL A 223 -10.22 9.40 -3.17
C VAL A 223 -9.09 10.38 -2.84
N MET A 224 -7.84 10.06 -3.17
CA MET A 224 -6.71 10.96 -2.93
C MET A 224 -6.79 12.28 -3.72
N ARG A 225 -7.33 12.24 -4.95
CA ARG A 225 -7.58 13.48 -5.72
C ARG A 225 -8.70 14.30 -5.09
N ALA A 226 -9.77 13.65 -4.62
CA ALA A 226 -10.87 14.31 -3.93
C ALA A 226 -10.42 14.98 -2.63
N PHE A 227 -9.55 14.34 -1.85
CA PHE A 227 -8.99 14.92 -0.62
C PHE A 227 -8.27 16.24 -0.84
N LYS A 228 -7.54 16.41 -1.95
CA LYS A 228 -6.90 17.69 -2.28
C LYS A 228 -7.93 18.81 -2.42
N ARG A 229 -9.06 18.53 -3.08
CA ARG A 229 -10.16 19.51 -3.27
C ARG A 229 -10.89 19.77 -1.94
N ILE A 230 -11.12 18.73 -1.13
CA ILE A 230 -11.70 18.89 0.21
C ILE A 230 -10.80 19.74 1.10
N ALA A 231 -9.49 19.54 1.07
CA ALA A 231 -8.54 20.31 1.86
C ALA A 231 -8.66 21.81 1.56
N THR A 232 -8.71 22.19 0.29
CA THR A 232 -8.92 23.58 -0.13
C THR A 232 -10.30 24.10 0.31
N ARG A 233 -11.37 23.32 0.04
CA ARG A 233 -12.75 23.74 0.32
C ARG A 233 -13.04 23.90 1.82
N CYS A 234 -12.47 23.03 2.65
CA CYS A 234 -12.65 23.07 4.11
C CYS A 234 -11.55 23.86 4.82
N ASN A 235 -10.64 24.51 4.13
CA ASN A 235 -9.50 25.23 4.70
C ASN A 235 -8.76 24.39 5.73
N LEU A 236 -8.28 23.18 5.31
CA LEU A 236 -7.53 22.26 6.15
C LEU A 236 -6.03 22.56 6.06
N SER A 237 -5.33 22.42 7.18
CA SER A 237 -3.87 22.65 7.27
C SER A 237 -3.07 21.66 6.45
N VAL A 238 -3.58 20.44 6.34
CA VAL A 238 -2.96 19.35 5.59
C VAL A 238 -3.98 18.62 4.72
N VAL A 239 -3.52 18.03 3.62
CA VAL A 239 -4.38 17.20 2.77
C VAL A 239 -4.67 15.88 3.49
N PRO A 240 -5.95 15.52 3.69
CA PRO A 240 -6.31 14.23 4.29
C PRO A 240 -5.70 13.06 3.52
N SER A 241 -5.42 11.99 4.23
CA SER A 241 -5.01 10.72 3.60
C SER A 241 -5.56 9.53 4.40
N MET A 242 -5.87 8.45 3.71
CA MET A 242 -6.34 7.22 4.38
C MET A 242 -5.33 6.67 5.39
N GLY A 243 -4.03 6.99 5.22
CA GLY A 243 -3.00 6.63 6.18
C GLY A 243 -3.09 7.36 7.53
N MET A 244 -3.80 8.50 7.62
CA MET A 244 -3.99 9.25 8.87
C MET A 244 -5.07 8.64 9.78
N VAL A 245 -5.97 7.85 9.22
CA VAL A 245 -7.17 7.36 9.91
C VAL A 245 -6.83 6.61 11.19
N LYS A 246 -5.84 5.71 11.14
CA LYS A 246 -5.39 4.96 12.30
C LYS A 246 -4.78 5.87 13.38
N ASP A 247 -3.95 6.82 12.95
CA ASP A 247 -3.27 7.75 13.87
C ASP A 247 -4.31 8.70 14.53
N ILE A 248 -5.33 9.14 13.77
CA ILE A 248 -6.45 9.95 14.30
C ILE A 248 -7.24 9.15 15.33
N TYR A 249 -7.61 7.91 15.00
CA TYR A 249 -8.37 7.06 15.93
C TYR A 249 -7.61 6.81 17.25
N GLN A 250 -6.27 6.65 17.18
CA GLN A 250 -5.45 6.42 18.37
C GLN A 250 -5.29 7.65 19.28
N ARG A 251 -5.62 8.85 18.77
CA ARG A 251 -5.56 10.13 19.54
C ARG A 251 -6.92 10.57 20.07
N ALA A 252 -8.03 9.99 19.57
CA ALA A 252 -9.39 10.27 20.00
C ALA A 252 -9.78 9.45 21.22
#